data_5d150050b76d437e6ef5617836c17435
#
_entry.id   5d150050b76d437e6ef5617836c17435
#
_cell.length_a   1.000
_cell.length_b   1.000
_cell.length_c   1.000
_cell.angle_alpha   90.00
_cell.angle_beta   90.00
_cell.angle_gamma   90.00
#
_symmetry.space_group_name_H-M   'P 1'
#
loop_
_entity.id
_entity.type
_entity.pdbx_description
1 polymer ?
#
loop_
_entity_poly.entity_id
_entity_poly.type
_entity_poly.pdbx_seq_one_letter_code
_entity_poly.pdbx_strand_id
1 'polypeptide(L)'
;MENYQSYLDPRTLASVEGLDLQARLLVEGYVAGMHPSPYHGFSVEFAEHREYVPGDDVRHVDWKVWSKTDKLYLKQYEEETNLLLYLLLDTSESMSYGAEGRVTKFKYAQFVVAALAYMILQQQDSVGLALFDDAVRRYLKPAGQPSHLKEIIHL
;
A
#
# COMPACT_ATOMS: atom_id res chain seq x y z
N MET A 1 -15.36 -21.75 5.56
CA MET A 1 -14.98 -20.35 5.49
C MET A 1 -14.05 -20.09 6.66
N GLU A 2 -12.75 -19.96 6.41
CA GLU A 2 -11.81 -19.59 7.44
C GLU A 2 -12.14 -18.17 7.91
N ASN A 3 -12.17 -17.99 9.22
CA ASN A 3 -12.56 -16.72 9.82
C ASN A 3 -11.37 -15.75 9.81
N TYR A 4 -11.13 -15.10 8.69
CA TYR A 4 -10.02 -14.15 8.51
C TYR A 4 -10.05 -12.97 9.51
N GLN A 5 -11.19 -12.73 10.16
CA GLN A 5 -11.30 -11.70 11.20
C GLN A 5 -10.47 -12.04 12.44
N SER A 6 -10.13 -13.31 12.68
CA SER A 6 -9.29 -13.69 13.82
C SER A 6 -7.84 -13.24 13.65
N TYR A 7 -7.34 -13.08 12.42
CA TYR A 7 -5.98 -12.58 12.14
C TYR A 7 -5.85 -11.08 12.33
N LEU A 8 -6.98 -10.36 12.39
CA LEU A 8 -7.02 -8.91 12.59
C LEU A 8 -7.28 -8.53 14.06
N ASP A 9 -7.45 -9.52 14.97
CA ASP A 9 -7.62 -9.25 16.39
C ASP A 9 -6.30 -8.72 16.98
N PRO A 10 -6.28 -7.50 17.53
CA PRO A 10 -5.08 -6.91 18.14
C PRO A 10 -4.46 -7.76 19.24
N ARG A 11 -5.24 -8.58 19.93
CA ARG A 11 -4.75 -9.47 20.99
C ARG A 11 -3.92 -10.62 20.41
N THR A 12 -4.40 -11.20 19.31
CA THR A 12 -3.70 -12.27 18.59
C THR A 12 -2.40 -11.72 18.00
N LEU A 13 -2.46 -10.52 17.39
CA LEU A 13 -1.27 -9.87 16.85
C LEU A 13 -0.24 -9.54 17.95
N ALA A 14 -0.69 -9.07 19.11
CA ALA A 14 0.19 -8.73 20.22
C ALA A 14 0.91 -9.95 20.84
N SER A 15 0.40 -11.16 20.62
CA SER A 15 1.03 -12.41 21.09
C SER A 15 2.16 -12.89 20.17
N VAL A 16 2.28 -12.35 18.98
CA VAL A 16 3.33 -12.70 18.00
C VAL A 16 4.56 -11.83 18.27
N GLU A 17 5.73 -12.44 18.39
CA GLU A 17 6.99 -11.71 18.52
C GLU A 17 7.43 -11.14 17.16
N GLY A 18 7.84 -9.87 17.16
CA GLY A 18 8.32 -9.16 15.97
C GLY A 18 7.23 -8.39 15.22
N LEU A 19 7.42 -7.07 15.15
CA LEU A 19 6.46 -6.19 14.50
C LEU A 19 6.39 -6.40 12.97
N ASP A 20 7.48 -6.83 12.36
CA ASP A 20 7.56 -7.21 10.95
C ASP A 20 6.68 -8.42 10.62
N LEU A 21 6.71 -9.44 11.48
CA LEU A 21 5.86 -10.62 11.33
C LEU A 21 4.38 -10.28 11.57
N GLN A 22 4.10 -9.44 12.57
CA GLN A 22 2.75 -8.96 12.85
C GLN A 22 2.17 -8.17 11.66
N ALA A 23 2.97 -7.29 11.04
CA ALA A 23 2.59 -6.54 9.86
C ALA A 23 2.28 -7.46 8.68
N ARG A 24 3.11 -8.46 8.43
CA ARG A 24 2.89 -9.49 7.41
C ARG A 24 1.58 -10.22 7.60
N LEU A 25 1.37 -10.79 8.78
CA LEU A 25 0.17 -11.58 9.09
C LEU A 25 -1.11 -10.74 8.95
N LEU A 26 -1.05 -9.48 9.36
CA LEU A 26 -2.19 -8.55 9.21
C LEU A 26 -2.51 -8.31 7.74
N VAL A 27 -1.49 -8.06 6.91
CA VAL A 27 -1.68 -7.80 5.48
C VAL A 27 -2.10 -9.07 4.74
N GLU A 28 -1.46 -10.20 5.00
CA GLU A 28 -1.82 -11.48 4.36
C GLU A 28 -3.24 -11.90 4.72
N GLY A 29 -3.66 -11.71 5.98
CA GLY A 29 -5.03 -11.95 6.41
C GLY A 29 -6.04 -11.02 5.74
N TYR A 30 -5.69 -9.76 5.52
CA TYR A 30 -6.52 -8.79 4.82
C TYR A 30 -6.62 -9.12 3.33
N VAL A 31 -5.50 -9.37 2.66
CA VAL A 31 -5.43 -9.68 1.22
C VAL A 31 -6.12 -11.02 0.91
N ALA A 32 -5.96 -12.03 1.77
CA ALA A 32 -6.65 -13.31 1.60
C ALA A 32 -8.20 -13.18 1.71
N GLY A 33 -8.68 -12.17 2.44
CA GLY A 33 -10.12 -11.85 2.54
C GLY A 33 -10.65 -10.98 1.40
N MET A 34 -9.79 -10.41 0.58
CA MET A 34 -10.19 -9.60 -0.57
C MET A 34 -10.39 -10.47 -1.81
N HIS A 35 -11.47 -10.24 -2.54
CA HIS A 35 -11.58 -10.69 -3.92
C HIS A 35 -10.42 -10.12 -4.75
N PRO A 36 -9.95 -10.85 -5.78
CA PRO A 36 -8.90 -10.33 -6.65
C PRO A 36 -9.30 -8.94 -7.14
N SER A 37 -8.47 -7.95 -6.77
CA SER A 37 -8.65 -6.58 -7.23
C SER A 37 -8.52 -6.55 -8.75
N PRO A 38 -9.41 -5.87 -9.48
CA PRO A 38 -9.24 -5.67 -10.91
C PRO A 38 -8.05 -4.77 -11.25
N TYR A 39 -7.36 -4.21 -10.25
CA TYR A 39 -6.15 -3.42 -10.42
C TYR A 39 -4.95 -4.36 -10.51
N HIS A 40 -4.54 -4.67 -11.74
CA HIS A 40 -3.29 -5.35 -12.03
C HIS A 40 -2.13 -4.37 -11.83
N GLY A 41 -1.05 -4.90 -11.25
CA GLY A 41 0.15 -4.13 -10.91
C GLY A 41 0.83 -3.49 -12.12
N PHE A 42 1.42 -2.40 -11.83
CA PHE A 42 2.00 -1.35 -12.62
C PHE A 42 3.16 -1.82 -13.51
N SER A 43 2.90 -1.89 -14.78
CA SER A 43 3.87 -1.70 -15.83
C SER A 43 3.20 -0.80 -16.86
N VAL A 44 3.97 -0.07 -17.67
CA VAL A 44 3.44 0.61 -18.86
C VAL A 44 3.00 -0.49 -19.81
N GLU A 45 2.00 -1.25 -19.38
CA GLU A 45 1.41 -2.32 -20.16
C GLU A 45 0.27 -1.74 -20.97
N PHE A 46 0.25 -2.17 -22.20
CA PHE A 46 -0.88 -1.99 -23.08
C PHE A 46 -2.16 -2.43 -22.34
N ALA A 47 -3.01 -1.47 -21.95
CA ALA A 47 -4.23 -1.76 -21.22
C ALA A 47 -5.30 -2.31 -22.15
N GLU A 48 -5.66 -1.55 -23.18
CA GLU A 48 -6.68 -1.98 -24.15
C GLU A 48 -6.64 -1.17 -25.45
N HIS A 49 -7.33 -1.67 -26.47
CA HIS A 49 -7.64 -0.92 -27.66
C HIS A 49 -9.02 -0.29 -27.54
N ARG A 50 -9.08 1.04 -27.54
CA ARG A 50 -10.34 1.78 -27.65
C ARG A 50 -10.57 2.17 -29.12
N GLU A 51 -11.81 2.05 -29.59
CA GLU A 51 -12.16 2.49 -30.94
C GLU A 51 -11.98 4.02 -31.06
N TYR A 52 -11.38 4.47 -32.16
CA TYR A 52 -11.14 5.87 -32.43
C TYR A 52 -12.45 6.65 -32.60
N VAL A 53 -12.55 7.80 -31.97
CA VAL A 53 -13.67 8.73 -32.12
C VAL A 53 -13.11 10.02 -32.75
N PRO A 54 -13.82 10.65 -33.69
CA PRO A 54 -13.38 11.92 -34.27
C PRO A 54 -13.11 12.98 -33.18
N GLY A 55 -11.87 13.50 -33.17
CA GLY A 55 -11.35 14.40 -32.13
C GLY A 55 -10.25 13.80 -31.26
N ASP A 56 -10.06 12.50 -31.30
CA ASP A 56 -8.95 11.83 -30.62
C ASP A 56 -7.60 12.13 -31.31
N ASP A 57 -6.51 12.06 -30.51
CA ASP A 57 -5.17 12.29 -31.02
C ASP A 57 -4.68 11.10 -31.86
N VAL A 58 -4.49 11.33 -33.13
CA VAL A 58 -4.05 10.32 -34.12
C VAL A 58 -2.66 9.72 -33.83
N ARG A 59 -1.85 10.37 -32.97
CA ARG A 59 -0.53 9.85 -32.58
C ARG A 59 -0.62 8.55 -31.77
N HIS A 60 -1.75 8.30 -31.14
CA HIS A 60 -2.00 7.09 -30.35
C HIS A 60 -2.69 5.97 -31.12
N VAL A 61 -2.93 6.16 -32.43
CA VAL A 61 -3.54 5.15 -33.29
C VAL A 61 -2.60 3.97 -33.46
N ASP A 62 -3.15 2.75 -33.30
CA ASP A 62 -2.42 1.53 -33.63
C ASP A 62 -2.49 1.22 -35.14
N TRP A 63 -1.51 1.72 -35.85
CA TRP A 63 -1.39 1.51 -37.30
C TRP A 63 -1.20 0.03 -37.70
N LYS A 64 -0.71 -0.83 -36.77
CA LYS A 64 -0.57 -2.25 -37.02
C LYS A 64 -1.92 -2.97 -36.97
N VAL A 65 -2.80 -2.54 -36.09
CA VAL A 65 -4.17 -3.08 -36.01
C VAL A 65 -4.98 -2.57 -37.21
N TRP A 66 -4.87 -1.28 -37.52
CA TRP A 66 -5.55 -0.69 -38.67
C TRP A 66 -5.20 -1.44 -40.00
N SER A 67 -3.92 -1.75 -40.25
CA SER A 67 -3.50 -2.47 -41.46
C SER A 67 -4.07 -3.88 -41.59
N LYS A 68 -4.62 -4.45 -40.54
CA LYS A 68 -5.19 -5.81 -40.52
C LYS A 68 -6.71 -5.84 -40.49
N THR A 69 -7.31 -4.79 -39.95
CA THR A 69 -8.75 -4.79 -39.63
C THR A 69 -9.53 -3.69 -40.31
N ASP A 70 -8.87 -2.74 -40.97
CA ASP A 70 -9.44 -1.50 -41.51
C ASP A 70 -10.20 -0.66 -40.50
N LYS A 71 -10.00 -0.91 -39.17
CA LYS A 71 -10.59 -0.16 -38.09
C LYS A 71 -9.51 0.61 -37.33
N LEU A 72 -9.83 1.86 -36.99
CA LEU A 72 -8.94 2.69 -36.19
C LEU A 72 -9.12 2.43 -34.71
N TYR A 73 -8.05 2.02 -34.04
CA TYR A 73 -7.98 1.83 -32.60
C TYR A 73 -6.88 2.69 -32.01
N LEU A 74 -7.15 3.25 -30.82
CA LEU A 74 -6.16 3.92 -29.99
C LEU A 74 -5.57 2.95 -29.00
N LYS A 75 -4.26 3.01 -28.83
CA LYS A 75 -3.59 2.33 -27.71
C LYS A 75 -3.82 3.14 -26.45
N GLN A 76 -4.51 2.56 -25.51
CA GLN A 76 -4.57 3.08 -24.14
C GLN A 76 -3.47 2.45 -23.31
N TYR A 77 -2.71 3.28 -22.62
CA TYR A 77 -1.66 2.87 -21.69
C TYR A 77 -2.10 3.28 -20.29
N GLU A 78 -1.88 2.41 -19.32
CA GLU A 78 -1.94 2.81 -17.91
C GLU A 78 -0.60 3.43 -17.54
N GLU A 79 -0.63 4.66 -17.03
CA GLU A 79 0.58 5.30 -16.49
C GLU A 79 0.86 4.73 -15.10
N GLU A 80 2.07 4.22 -14.92
CA GLU A 80 2.57 3.91 -13.58
C GLU A 80 2.74 5.20 -12.79
N THR A 81 1.97 5.35 -11.73
CA THR A 81 2.16 6.42 -10.77
C THR A 81 2.83 5.87 -9.51
N ASN A 82 4.03 6.34 -9.20
CA ASN A 82 4.68 6.01 -7.94
C ASN A 82 3.96 6.71 -6.80
N LEU A 83 3.37 5.95 -5.90
CA LEU A 83 2.76 6.49 -4.68
C LEU A 83 3.86 6.87 -3.68
N LEU A 84 3.73 8.07 -3.13
CA LEU A 84 4.56 8.56 -2.04
C LEU A 84 3.70 8.72 -0.79
N LEU A 85 3.79 7.77 0.13
CA LEU A 85 3.01 7.75 1.36
C LEU A 85 3.82 8.33 2.52
N TYR A 86 3.22 9.25 3.27
CA TYR A 86 3.75 9.72 4.54
C TYR A 86 2.85 9.24 5.68
N LEU A 87 3.42 8.46 6.58
CA LEU A 87 2.76 8.03 7.82
C LEU A 87 3.14 8.99 8.94
N LEU A 88 2.13 9.48 9.64
CA LEU A 88 2.31 10.36 10.80
C LEU A 88 1.83 9.61 12.05
N LEU A 89 2.73 9.30 12.96
CA LEU A 89 2.42 8.57 14.19
C LEU A 89 2.52 9.52 15.39
N ASP A 90 1.39 9.72 16.03
CA ASP A 90 1.31 10.47 17.28
C ASP A 90 1.95 9.65 18.43
N THR A 91 2.89 10.28 19.12
CA THR A 91 3.62 9.73 20.26
C THR A 91 3.31 10.47 21.56
N SER A 92 2.25 11.29 21.56
CA SER A 92 1.83 12.03 22.75
C SER A 92 1.44 11.10 23.90
N GLU A 93 1.45 11.62 25.12
CA GLU A 93 1.14 10.84 26.34
C GLU A 93 -0.25 10.20 26.28
N SER A 94 -1.20 10.83 25.60
CA SER A 94 -2.55 10.29 25.39
C SER A 94 -2.60 8.97 24.60
N MET A 95 -1.55 8.67 23.85
CA MET A 95 -1.41 7.43 23.10
C MET A 95 -1.00 6.23 23.98
N SER A 96 -0.49 6.48 25.17
CA SER A 96 -0.18 5.43 26.15
C SER A 96 -1.44 4.83 26.82
N TYR A 97 -2.61 5.45 26.59
CA TYR A 97 -3.87 4.97 27.16
C TYR A 97 -4.25 3.59 26.59
N GLY A 98 -4.54 2.67 27.49
CA GLY A 98 -5.11 1.35 27.22
C GLY A 98 -5.84 0.84 28.45
N ALA A 99 -6.99 0.19 28.28
CA ALA A 99 -7.66 -0.48 29.40
C ALA A 99 -6.84 -1.68 29.87
N GLU A 100 -6.96 -2.05 31.14
CA GLU A 100 -6.24 -3.18 31.72
C GLU A 100 -6.43 -4.46 30.90
N GLY A 101 -5.33 -5.11 30.52
CA GLY A 101 -5.33 -6.30 29.64
C GLY A 101 -5.61 -6.01 28.16
N ARG A 102 -5.63 -4.75 27.72
CA ARG A 102 -5.79 -4.38 26.31
C ARG A 102 -4.53 -3.72 25.75
N VAL A 103 -4.40 -3.80 24.44
CA VAL A 103 -3.34 -3.12 23.69
C VAL A 103 -3.53 -1.62 23.79
N THR A 104 -2.46 -0.85 24.06
CA THR A 104 -2.52 0.61 24.09
C THR A 104 -2.78 1.18 22.70
N LYS A 105 -3.30 2.42 22.63
CA LYS A 105 -3.49 3.12 21.35
C LYS A 105 -2.19 3.18 20.56
N PHE A 106 -1.08 3.50 21.21
CA PHE A 106 0.24 3.58 20.58
C PHE A 106 0.65 2.23 19.98
N LYS A 107 0.53 1.14 20.74
CA LYS A 107 0.88 -0.20 20.24
C LYS A 107 0.02 -0.62 19.06
N TYR A 108 -1.28 -0.29 19.09
CA TYR A 108 -2.16 -0.55 17.97
C TYR A 108 -1.77 0.28 16.74
N ALA A 109 -1.45 1.56 16.93
CA ALA A 109 -1.01 2.44 15.85
C ALA A 109 0.31 1.95 15.23
N GLN A 110 1.25 1.42 16.03
CA GLN A 110 2.47 0.79 15.51
C GLN A 110 2.15 -0.40 14.58
N PHE A 111 1.18 -1.25 14.93
CA PHE A 111 0.75 -2.35 14.05
C PHE A 111 0.22 -1.85 12.72
N VAL A 112 -0.62 -0.81 12.76
CA VAL A 112 -1.20 -0.21 11.55
C VAL A 112 -0.12 0.41 10.68
N VAL A 113 0.80 1.19 11.27
CA VAL A 113 1.93 1.80 10.57
C VAL A 113 2.80 0.74 9.90
N ALA A 114 3.16 -0.31 10.63
CA ALA A 114 4.00 -1.39 10.09
C ALA A 114 3.29 -2.15 8.94
N ALA A 115 1.98 -2.41 9.10
CA ALA A 115 1.19 -3.08 8.06
C ALA A 115 1.06 -2.25 6.79
N LEU A 116 0.75 -0.95 6.91
CA LEU A 116 0.67 -0.04 5.77
C LEU A 116 2.03 0.11 5.08
N ALA A 117 3.11 0.29 5.86
CA ALA A 117 4.46 0.37 5.31
C ALA A 117 4.83 -0.91 4.54
N TYR A 118 4.51 -2.08 5.09
CA TYR A 118 4.73 -3.36 4.42
C TYR A 118 3.96 -3.44 3.09
N MET A 119 2.67 -3.09 3.07
CA MET A 119 1.85 -3.10 1.85
C MET A 119 2.43 -2.21 0.76
N ILE A 120 2.77 -0.98 1.11
CA ILE A 120 3.29 0.03 0.17
C ILE A 120 4.64 -0.40 -0.41
N LEU A 121 5.55 -0.91 0.44
CA LEU A 121 6.84 -1.41 -0.01
C LEU A 121 6.73 -2.66 -0.90
N GLN A 122 5.72 -3.51 -0.70
CA GLN A 122 5.44 -4.64 -1.58
C GLN A 122 4.97 -4.21 -2.98
N GLN A 123 4.34 -3.06 -3.08
CA GLN A 123 3.94 -2.44 -4.36
C GLN A 123 5.07 -1.66 -5.04
N GLN A 124 6.29 -1.69 -4.46
CA GLN A 124 7.45 -0.91 -4.91
C GLN A 124 7.26 0.62 -4.82
N ASP A 125 6.26 1.05 -4.05
CA ASP A 125 6.00 2.44 -3.73
C ASP A 125 6.89 2.92 -2.57
N SER A 126 6.88 4.23 -2.32
CA SER A 126 7.73 4.84 -1.30
C SER A 126 6.94 5.24 -0.06
N VAL A 127 7.45 4.92 1.12
CA VAL A 127 6.83 5.27 2.40
C VAL A 127 7.83 5.99 3.31
N GLY A 128 7.38 7.10 3.92
CA GLY A 128 8.08 7.82 4.96
C GLY A 128 7.31 7.78 6.28
N LEU A 129 8.00 8.01 7.40
CA LEU A 129 7.41 8.02 8.74
C LEU A 129 7.84 9.26 9.50
N ALA A 130 6.91 9.93 10.17
CA ALA A 130 7.20 10.96 11.15
C ALA A 130 6.55 10.61 12.49
N LEU A 131 7.34 10.66 13.55
CA LEU A 131 6.86 10.58 14.92
C LEU A 131 6.71 12.00 15.46
N PHE A 132 5.58 12.31 16.03
CA PHE A 132 5.30 13.65 16.54
C PHE A 132 4.51 13.59 17.86
N ASP A 133 4.60 14.67 18.63
CA ASP A 133 3.72 15.01 19.74
C ASP A 133 3.33 16.51 19.61
N ASP A 134 3.95 17.40 20.36
CA ASP A 134 3.89 18.86 20.20
C ASP A 134 4.82 19.38 19.09
N ALA A 135 5.77 18.55 18.65
CA ALA A 135 6.71 18.80 17.58
C ALA A 135 7.06 17.49 16.86
N VAL A 136 7.69 17.59 15.68
CA VAL A 136 8.24 16.40 15.00
C VAL A 136 9.48 15.94 15.77
N ARG A 137 9.39 14.75 16.36
CA ARG A 137 10.47 14.16 17.17
C ARG A 137 11.47 13.38 16.32
N ARG A 138 10.95 12.62 15.37
CA ARG A 138 11.77 11.86 14.43
C ARG A 138 11.13 11.89 13.05
N TYR A 139 11.96 11.85 12.04
CA TYR A 139 11.53 11.83 10.65
C TYR A 139 12.39 10.89 9.83
N LEU A 140 11.74 9.95 9.14
CA LEU A 140 12.35 9.06 8.19
C LEU A 140 11.87 9.43 6.79
N LYS A 141 12.81 9.74 5.91
CA LYS A 141 12.49 10.12 4.52
C LYS A 141 11.87 8.95 3.78
N PRO A 142 10.93 9.21 2.85
CA PRO A 142 10.36 8.16 2.04
C PRO A 142 11.41 7.41 1.22
N ALA A 143 11.30 6.09 1.22
CA ALA A 143 12.07 5.19 0.37
C ALA A 143 11.23 3.96 0.01
N GLY A 144 11.51 3.35 -1.17
CA GLY A 144 10.79 2.19 -1.69
C GLY A 144 11.55 0.86 -1.54
N GLN A 145 12.72 0.86 -0.90
CA GLN A 145 13.51 -0.37 -0.73
C GLN A 145 12.90 -1.28 0.35
N PRO A 146 12.86 -2.61 0.15
CA PRO A 146 12.31 -3.53 1.15
C PRO A 146 13.01 -3.47 2.52
N SER A 147 14.31 -3.11 2.55
CA SER A 147 15.07 -2.91 3.79
C SER A 147 14.54 -1.74 4.64
N HIS A 148 13.85 -0.79 4.01
CA HIS A 148 13.28 0.39 4.66
C HIS A 148 12.22 0.05 5.72
N LEU A 149 11.53 -1.08 5.57
CA LEU A 149 10.61 -1.57 6.59
C LEU A 149 11.31 -1.74 7.95
N LYS A 150 12.55 -2.25 7.97
CA LYS A 150 13.30 -2.40 9.22
C LYS A 150 13.61 -1.06 9.87
N GLU A 151 13.93 -0.04 9.06
CA GLU A 151 14.18 1.32 9.56
C GLU A 151 12.90 1.91 10.18
N ILE A 152 11.74 1.70 9.55
CA ILE A 152 10.44 2.13 10.06
C ILE A 152 10.11 1.44 11.41
N ILE A 153 10.40 0.16 11.53
CA ILE A 153 10.10 -0.63 12.74
C ILE A 153 11.03 -0.26 13.91
N HIS A 154 12.26 0.17 13.61
CA HIS A 154 13.25 0.54 14.64
C HIS A 154 13.26 2.03 15.00
N LEU A 155 12.43 2.85 14.36
CA LEU A 155 12.32 4.28 14.63
C LEU A 155 11.56 4.55 15.93
#